data_a6b9c8b3876f20153929de2d739b2d07
#
_entry.id   a6b9c8b3876f20153929de2d739b2d07
#
_cell.length_a   1.000
_cell.length_b   1.000
_cell.length_c   1.000
_cell.angle_alpha   90.00
_cell.angle_beta   90.00
_cell.angle_gamma   90.00
#
_symmetry.space_group_name_H-M   'P 1'
#
loop_
_entity.id
_entity.type
_entity.pdbx_description
1 polymer ?
#
loop_
_entity_poly.entity_id
_entity_poly.type
_entity_poly.pdbx_seq_one_letter_code
_entity_poly.pdbx_strand_id
1 'polypeptide(L)'
;MKQFKRLAELYKSTLLDNVLPFWSQHSLDRQHGGYFTCLDRVGNVYDTDKFIWLQNRQVWTYSMLYNRLEKKPEWLDVARHGAEFLAKYGRDEEGNWYFALDRTGQPLVQPYNIFSDCFAAMAFSQYALASGEKSAQEIALQAYNNVLRRQHNPKGKYNKAYPGTRSLKSLAVPMILANLSL
;
A
#
# COMPACT_ATOMS: atom_id res chain seq x y z
N MET A 1 -15.19 26.21 17.20
CA MET A 1 -16.07 25.18 16.57
C MET A 1 -16.40 25.48 15.10
N LYS A 2 -16.81 26.68 14.68
CA LYS A 2 -17.12 26.98 13.25
C LYS A 2 -15.95 26.72 12.29
N GLN A 3 -14.71 27.06 12.70
CA GLN A 3 -13.51 26.84 11.86
C GLN A 3 -13.22 25.35 11.61
N PHE A 4 -13.33 24.48 12.64
CA PHE A 4 -13.11 23.03 12.47
C PHE A 4 -14.15 22.41 11.55
N LYS A 5 -15.42 22.80 11.65
CA LYS A 5 -16.46 22.32 10.73
C LYS A 5 -16.14 22.71 9.27
N ARG A 6 -15.75 23.98 9.05
CA ARG A 6 -15.36 24.46 7.71
C ARG A 6 -14.17 23.69 7.15
N LEU A 7 -13.13 23.41 7.96
CA LEU A 7 -11.98 22.64 7.52
C LEU A 7 -12.35 21.18 7.22
N ALA A 8 -13.19 20.57 8.05
CA ALA A 8 -13.66 19.20 7.81
C ALA A 8 -14.42 19.09 6.48
N GLU A 9 -15.33 20.03 6.20
CA GLU A 9 -16.04 20.07 4.91
C GLU A 9 -15.08 20.30 3.73
N LEU A 10 -14.13 21.23 3.88
CA LEU A 10 -13.13 21.48 2.84
C LEU A 10 -12.30 20.23 2.52
N TYR A 11 -11.77 19.53 3.54
CA TYR A 11 -10.97 18.32 3.32
C TYR A 11 -11.82 17.20 2.73
N LYS A 12 -13.06 17.04 3.21
CA LYS A 12 -13.98 16.02 2.69
C LYS A 12 -14.31 16.28 1.22
N SER A 13 -14.72 17.49 0.86
CA SER A 13 -15.04 17.83 -0.54
C SER A 13 -13.81 17.72 -1.44
N THR A 14 -12.65 18.21 -1.00
CA THR A 14 -11.39 18.06 -1.77
C THR A 14 -11.08 16.60 -2.04
N LEU A 15 -11.22 15.74 -1.04
CA LEU A 15 -10.99 14.29 -1.21
C LEU A 15 -11.99 13.68 -2.19
N LEU A 16 -13.30 13.90 -1.96
CA LEU A 16 -14.36 13.21 -2.70
C LEU A 16 -14.59 13.75 -4.11
N ASP A 17 -14.44 15.07 -4.30
CA ASP A 17 -14.81 15.74 -5.54
C ASP A 17 -13.61 16.01 -6.46
N ASN A 18 -12.37 15.85 -5.94
CA ASN A 18 -11.16 16.15 -6.70
C ASN A 18 -10.16 14.98 -6.67
N VAL A 19 -9.65 14.61 -5.49
CA VAL A 19 -8.55 13.64 -5.38
C VAL A 19 -8.98 12.25 -5.85
N LEU A 20 -10.07 11.72 -5.31
CA LEU A 20 -10.52 10.36 -5.66
C LEU A 20 -10.94 10.23 -7.13
N PRO A 21 -11.71 11.16 -7.73
CA PRO A 21 -12.02 11.10 -9.16
C PRO A 21 -10.78 11.08 -10.03
N PHE A 22 -9.77 11.94 -9.74
CA PHE A 22 -8.50 11.95 -10.48
C PHE A 22 -7.82 10.58 -10.46
N TRP A 23 -7.60 10.00 -9.26
CA TRP A 23 -6.91 8.72 -9.14
C TRP A 23 -7.72 7.55 -9.69
N SER A 24 -9.03 7.52 -9.51
CA SER A 24 -9.91 6.49 -10.10
C SER A 24 -9.90 6.52 -11.63
N GLN A 25 -9.79 7.71 -12.22
CA GLN A 25 -9.79 7.89 -13.66
C GLN A 25 -8.46 7.55 -14.30
N HIS A 26 -7.33 7.98 -13.69
CA HIS A 26 -6.03 8.01 -14.34
C HIS A 26 -5.06 6.93 -13.86
N SER A 27 -5.23 6.38 -12.66
CA SER A 27 -4.24 5.48 -12.07
C SER A 27 -4.39 4.01 -12.45
N LEU A 28 -5.53 3.55 -12.92
CA LEU A 28 -5.77 2.13 -13.18
C LEU A 28 -5.04 1.64 -14.43
N ASP A 29 -4.07 0.72 -14.29
CA ASP A 29 -3.50 -0.01 -15.42
C ASP A 29 -4.43 -1.16 -15.84
N ARG A 30 -5.37 -0.87 -16.72
CA ARG A 30 -6.37 -1.84 -17.18
C ARG A 30 -5.80 -2.96 -18.04
N GLN A 31 -4.55 -2.84 -18.51
CA GLN A 31 -3.90 -3.82 -19.36
C GLN A 31 -3.15 -4.87 -18.53
N HIS A 32 -2.41 -4.43 -17.50
CA HIS A 32 -1.53 -5.31 -16.72
C HIS A 32 -1.96 -5.46 -15.25
N GLY A 33 -2.97 -4.71 -14.80
CA GLY A 33 -3.40 -4.68 -13.40
C GLY A 33 -2.57 -3.72 -12.54
N GLY A 34 -3.02 -3.49 -11.31
CA GLY A 34 -2.39 -2.51 -10.43
C GLY A 34 -2.59 -1.07 -10.88
N TYR A 35 -1.72 -0.18 -10.40
CA TYR A 35 -1.89 1.26 -10.59
C TYR A 35 -0.66 1.92 -11.19
N PHE A 36 -0.88 2.93 -12.01
CA PHE A 36 0.13 3.94 -12.32
C PHE A 36 0.22 4.93 -11.16
N THR A 37 1.41 5.16 -10.63
CA THR A 37 1.66 6.08 -9.52
C THR A 37 2.47 7.31 -9.92
N CYS A 38 3.06 7.29 -11.11
CA CYS A 38 3.84 8.38 -11.68
C CYS A 38 3.01 9.11 -12.73
N LEU A 39 2.15 10.01 -12.27
CA LEU A 39 1.22 10.79 -13.08
C LEU A 39 1.58 12.28 -13.00
N ASP A 40 1.42 12.99 -14.10
CA ASP A 40 1.45 14.44 -14.09
C ASP A 40 0.12 15.04 -13.60
N ARG A 41 0.03 16.36 -13.55
CA ARG A 41 -1.15 17.08 -13.01
C ARG A 41 -2.44 16.89 -13.83
N VAL A 42 -2.32 16.44 -15.07
CA VAL A 42 -3.46 16.18 -15.96
C VAL A 42 -3.71 14.69 -16.18
N GLY A 43 -2.97 13.82 -15.47
CA GLY A 43 -3.16 12.38 -15.47
C GLY A 43 -2.37 11.62 -16.53
N ASN A 44 -1.42 12.25 -17.22
CA ASN A 44 -0.53 11.52 -18.14
C ASN A 44 0.49 10.71 -17.34
N VAL A 45 0.65 9.44 -17.72
CA VAL A 45 1.64 8.53 -17.15
C VAL A 45 3.01 8.87 -17.72
N TYR A 46 3.98 9.20 -16.86
CA TYR A 46 5.37 9.47 -17.29
C TYR A 46 6.36 8.38 -16.87
N ASP A 47 5.95 7.47 -15.97
CA ASP A 47 6.69 6.28 -15.58
C ASP A 47 5.68 5.17 -15.24
N THR A 48 6.01 3.94 -15.61
CA THR A 48 5.13 2.78 -15.45
C THR A 48 5.58 1.82 -14.36
N ASP A 49 6.70 2.06 -13.69
CA ASP A 49 7.18 1.25 -12.59
C ASP A 49 6.20 1.27 -11.42
N LYS A 50 6.00 0.10 -10.82
CA LYS A 50 5.02 -0.11 -9.75
C LYS A 50 5.73 -0.29 -8.42
N PHE A 51 5.78 0.79 -7.66
CA PHE A 51 6.33 0.78 -6.30
C PHE A 51 5.33 0.12 -5.35
N ILE A 52 5.70 -1.02 -4.79
CA ILE A 52 4.81 -1.89 -4.03
C ILE A 52 4.17 -1.17 -2.83
N TRP A 53 4.91 -0.34 -2.13
CA TRP A 53 4.37 0.44 -1.02
C TRP A 53 3.29 1.45 -1.44
N LEU A 54 3.38 2.03 -2.66
CA LEU A 54 2.35 2.91 -3.22
C LEU A 54 1.14 2.11 -3.70
N GLN A 55 1.35 0.98 -4.37
CA GLN A 55 0.29 0.07 -4.78
C GLN A 55 -0.56 -0.35 -3.57
N ASN A 56 0.08 -0.81 -2.50
CA ASN A 56 -0.59 -1.19 -1.26
C ASN A 56 -1.34 -0.01 -0.61
N ARG A 57 -0.77 1.19 -0.60
CA ARG A 57 -1.45 2.38 -0.06
C ARG A 57 -2.72 2.71 -0.81
N GLN A 58 -2.75 2.53 -2.13
CA GLN A 58 -3.95 2.78 -2.92
C GLN A 58 -5.03 1.73 -2.63
N VAL A 59 -4.68 0.44 -2.55
CA VAL A 59 -5.60 -0.62 -2.08
C VAL A 59 -6.16 -0.29 -0.70
N TRP A 60 -5.29 0.09 0.25
CA TRP A 60 -5.70 0.48 1.61
C TRP A 60 -6.67 1.66 1.58
N THR A 61 -6.37 2.70 0.80
CA THR A 61 -7.19 3.92 0.75
C THR A 61 -8.61 3.62 0.29
N TYR A 62 -8.77 2.91 -0.84
CA TYR A 62 -10.10 2.59 -1.37
C TYR A 62 -10.85 1.58 -0.49
N SER A 63 -10.15 0.62 0.12
CA SER A 63 -10.76 -0.28 1.10
C SER A 63 -11.23 0.44 2.35
N MET A 64 -10.43 1.39 2.88
CA MET A 64 -10.82 2.22 4.02
C MET A 64 -12.02 3.12 3.73
N LEU A 65 -12.07 3.73 2.55
CA LEU A 65 -13.22 4.52 2.10
C LEU A 65 -14.50 3.67 2.09
N TYR A 66 -14.40 2.48 1.50
CA TYR A 66 -15.52 1.52 1.47
C TYR A 66 -15.94 1.08 2.87
N ASN A 67 -14.99 0.78 3.76
CA ASN A 67 -15.29 0.28 5.10
C ASN A 67 -15.81 1.36 6.06
N ARG A 68 -15.34 2.61 5.93
CA ARG A 68 -15.51 3.65 6.94
C ARG A 68 -16.37 4.83 6.52
N LEU A 69 -16.44 5.11 5.22
CA LEU A 69 -17.17 6.29 4.74
C LEU A 69 -18.49 5.90 4.08
N GLU A 70 -18.43 5.11 2.99
CA GLU A 70 -19.61 4.68 2.25
C GLU A 70 -19.29 3.42 1.45
N LYS A 71 -20.19 2.43 1.43
CA LYS A 71 -20.03 1.17 0.70
C LYS A 71 -20.31 1.35 -0.80
N LYS A 72 -19.49 2.15 -1.48
CA LYS A 72 -19.56 2.34 -2.93
C LYS A 72 -18.89 1.19 -3.66
N PRO A 73 -19.62 0.41 -4.50
CA PRO A 73 -19.04 -0.72 -5.24
C PRO A 73 -17.82 -0.33 -6.06
N GLU A 74 -17.82 0.85 -6.67
CA GLU A 74 -16.70 1.35 -7.47
C GLU A 74 -15.40 1.53 -6.67
N TRP A 75 -15.47 1.84 -5.38
CA TRP A 75 -14.28 1.89 -4.52
C TRP A 75 -13.74 0.49 -4.23
N LEU A 76 -14.62 -0.47 -4.01
CA LEU A 76 -14.22 -1.86 -3.83
C LEU A 76 -13.60 -2.43 -5.12
N ASP A 77 -14.14 -2.09 -6.29
CA ASP A 77 -13.59 -2.51 -7.59
C ASP A 77 -12.20 -1.94 -7.83
N VAL A 78 -11.96 -0.66 -7.49
CA VAL A 78 -10.61 -0.08 -7.54
C VAL A 78 -9.66 -0.79 -6.59
N ALA A 79 -10.08 -1.07 -5.35
CA ALA A 79 -9.26 -1.81 -4.39
C ALA A 79 -8.94 -3.24 -4.87
N ARG A 80 -9.94 -3.94 -5.40
CA ARG A 80 -9.79 -5.29 -5.98
C ARG A 80 -8.77 -5.32 -7.10
N HIS A 81 -8.85 -4.37 -8.03
CA HIS A 81 -7.93 -4.26 -9.16
C HIS A 81 -6.45 -4.23 -8.73
N GLY A 82 -6.13 -3.47 -7.68
CA GLY A 82 -4.77 -3.44 -7.12
C GLY A 82 -4.42 -4.67 -6.28
N ALA A 83 -5.38 -5.17 -5.49
CA ALA A 83 -5.18 -6.33 -4.63
C ALA A 83 -4.87 -7.60 -5.45
N GLU A 84 -5.58 -7.83 -6.56
CA GLU A 84 -5.33 -8.95 -7.48
C GLU A 84 -3.92 -8.89 -8.09
N PHE A 85 -3.49 -7.72 -8.56
CA PHE A 85 -2.13 -7.53 -9.07
C PHE A 85 -1.08 -7.82 -8.00
N LEU A 86 -1.25 -7.27 -6.81
CA LEU A 86 -0.34 -7.44 -5.69
C LEU A 86 -0.30 -8.89 -5.17
N ALA A 87 -1.45 -9.55 -5.10
CA ALA A 87 -1.51 -10.95 -4.70
C ALA A 87 -0.73 -11.86 -5.65
N LYS A 88 -0.74 -11.54 -6.95
CA LYS A 88 -0.09 -12.32 -8.00
C LYS A 88 1.41 -12.04 -8.11
N TYR A 89 1.84 -10.78 -8.04
CA TYR A 89 3.18 -10.37 -8.41
C TYR A 89 3.98 -9.71 -7.29
N GLY A 90 3.34 -9.26 -6.21
CA GLY A 90 3.95 -8.39 -5.20
C GLY A 90 5.01 -9.03 -4.31
N ARG A 91 5.15 -10.36 -4.31
CA ARG A 91 5.96 -11.13 -3.35
C ARG A 91 6.89 -12.11 -4.05
N ASP A 92 8.02 -12.40 -3.40
CA ASP A 92 8.88 -13.52 -3.75
C ASP A 92 8.31 -14.86 -3.23
N GLU A 93 9.00 -15.96 -3.55
CA GLU A 93 8.63 -17.33 -3.13
C GLU A 93 8.67 -17.51 -1.60
N GLU A 94 9.45 -16.70 -0.89
CA GLU A 94 9.52 -16.68 0.58
C GLU A 94 8.43 -15.82 1.22
N GLY A 95 7.63 -15.12 0.41
CA GLY A 95 6.55 -14.23 0.84
C GLY A 95 7.01 -12.83 1.24
N ASN A 96 8.26 -12.43 0.94
CA ASN A 96 8.72 -11.07 1.17
C ASN A 96 8.26 -10.15 0.04
N TRP A 97 7.80 -8.95 0.38
CA TRP A 97 7.28 -8.00 -0.59
C TRP A 97 8.39 -7.25 -1.32
N TYR A 98 8.37 -7.27 -2.65
CA TYR A 98 9.29 -6.48 -3.46
C TYR A 98 9.20 -4.99 -3.16
N PHE A 99 10.22 -4.23 -3.54
CA PHE A 99 10.16 -2.76 -3.45
C PHE A 99 9.52 -2.17 -4.70
N ALA A 100 9.92 -2.64 -5.88
CA ALA A 100 9.36 -2.19 -7.15
C ALA A 100 9.29 -3.34 -8.17
N LEU A 101 8.27 -3.29 -9.01
CA LEU A 101 8.06 -4.13 -10.18
C LEU A 101 8.01 -3.26 -11.43
N ASP A 102 8.28 -3.87 -12.59
CA ASP A 102 7.93 -3.24 -13.85
C ASP A 102 6.40 -3.22 -14.07
N ARG A 103 5.96 -2.63 -15.16
CA ARG A 103 4.54 -2.53 -15.50
C ARG A 103 3.85 -3.89 -15.57
N THR A 104 4.56 -4.95 -16.01
CA THR A 104 4.00 -6.30 -16.22
C THR A 104 4.02 -7.18 -14.97
N GLY A 105 4.67 -6.72 -13.91
CA GLY A 105 4.80 -7.43 -12.64
C GLY A 105 6.13 -8.17 -12.48
N GLN A 106 7.14 -7.92 -13.35
CA GLN A 106 8.47 -8.49 -13.16
C GLN A 106 9.25 -7.71 -12.09
N PRO A 107 9.97 -8.37 -11.19
CA PRO A 107 10.74 -7.71 -10.16
C PRO A 107 11.86 -6.82 -10.70
N LEU A 108 11.84 -5.54 -10.30
CA LEU A 108 12.92 -4.57 -10.57
C LEU A 108 13.81 -4.36 -9.37
N VAL A 109 13.21 -4.26 -8.19
CA VAL A 109 13.93 -4.01 -6.94
C VAL A 109 13.51 -4.99 -5.87
N GLN A 110 14.51 -5.66 -5.29
CA GLN A 110 14.37 -6.72 -4.31
C GLN A 110 13.68 -6.26 -3.02
N PRO A 111 13.15 -7.20 -2.18
CA PRO A 111 12.52 -6.89 -0.90
C PRO A 111 13.57 -6.50 0.18
N TYR A 112 14.27 -5.38 -0.05
CA TYR A 112 15.37 -4.92 0.80
C TYR A 112 14.93 -4.25 2.11
N ASN A 113 13.63 -4.02 2.30
CA ASN A 113 13.11 -3.32 3.48
C ASN A 113 11.71 -3.85 3.83
N ILE A 114 11.36 -3.87 5.12
CA ILE A 114 10.07 -4.35 5.61
C ILE A 114 8.90 -3.38 5.35
N PHE A 115 9.14 -2.17 4.84
CA PHE A 115 8.03 -1.21 4.65
C PHE A 115 7.02 -1.67 3.62
N SER A 116 7.44 -2.37 2.56
CA SER A 116 6.49 -2.98 1.61
C SER A 116 5.59 -4.01 2.30
N ASP A 117 6.16 -4.85 3.18
CA ASP A 117 5.41 -5.81 4.00
C ASP A 117 4.43 -5.10 4.96
N CYS A 118 4.84 -3.98 5.58
CA CYS A 118 3.98 -3.19 6.46
C CYS A 118 2.75 -2.64 5.71
N PHE A 119 2.97 -2.04 4.55
CA PHE A 119 1.86 -1.52 3.75
C PHE A 119 0.99 -2.64 3.17
N ALA A 120 1.56 -3.80 2.88
CA ALA A 120 0.79 -4.97 2.46
C ALA A 120 -0.11 -5.50 3.58
N ALA A 121 0.40 -5.62 4.80
CA ALA A 121 -0.41 -6.01 5.96
C ALA A 121 -1.59 -5.04 6.17
N MET A 122 -1.34 -3.72 6.09
CA MET A 122 -2.40 -2.70 6.19
C MET A 122 -3.42 -2.81 5.05
N ALA A 123 -2.95 -2.95 3.82
CA ALA A 123 -3.81 -2.98 2.63
C ALA A 123 -4.71 -4.20 2.61
N PHE A 124 -4.11 -5.37 2.75
CA PHE A 124 -4.84 -6.62 2.67
C PHE A 124 -5.75 -6.87 3.87
N SER A 125 -5.43 -6.35 5.08
CA SER A 125 -6.37 -6.39 6.20
C SER A 125 -7.64 -5.58 5.92
N GLN A 126 -7.49 -4.37 5.40
CA GLN A 126 -8.65 -3.53 5.04
C GLN A 126 -9.41 -4.06 3.82
N TYR A 127 -8.70 -4.61 2.84
CA TYR A 127 -9.33 -5.24 1.68
C TYR A 127 -10.08 -6.52 2.08
N ALA A 128 -9.54 -7.35 2.96
CA ALA A 128 -10.24 -8.53 3.48
C ALA A 128 -11.54 -8.16 4.20
N LEU A 129 -11.54 -7.09 5.00
CA LEU A 129 -12.76 -6.56 5.64
C LEU A 129 -13.78 -6.03 4.61
N ALA A 130 -13.31 -5.43 3.52
CA ALA A 130 -14.17 -4.86 2.48
C ALA A 130 -14.78 -5.93 1.56
N SER A 131 -13.97 -6.91 1.16
CA SER A 131 -14.33 -7.94 0.18
C SER A 131 -14.92 -9.21 0.79
N GLY A 132 -14.54 -9.52 2.04
CA GLY A 132 -14.86 -10.80 2.68
C GLY A 132 -13.95 -11.97 2.22
N GLU A 133 -12.92 -11.70 1.42
CA GLU A 133 -12.05 -12.72 0.84
C GLU A 133 -11.08 -13.30 1.88
N LYS A 134 -11.14 -14.61 2.12
CA LYS A 134 -10.21 -15.31 3.04
C LYS A 134 -8.77 -15.28 2.55
N SER A 135 -8.53 -15.38 1.26
CA SER A 135 -7.18 -15.27 0.68
C SER A 135 -6.51 -13.93 0.98
N ALA A 136 -7.27 -12.84 0.98
CA ALA A 136 -6.76 -11.53 1.36
C ALA A 136 -6.39 -11.47 2.86
N GLN A 137 -7.18 -12.11 3.72
CA GLN A 137 -6.87 -12.23 5.14
C GLN A 137 -5.57 -13.04 5.38
N GLU A 138 -5.38 -14.13 4.66
CA GLU A 138 -4.16 -14.95 4.74
C GLU A 138 -2.92 -14.16 4.32
N ILE A 139 -3.03 -13.39 3.23
CA ILE A 139 -1.96 -12.49 2.77
C ILE A 139 -1.62 -11.44 3.84
N ALA A 140 -2.63 -10.82 4.45
CA ALA A 140 -2.44 -9.83 5.52
C ALA A 140 -1.69 -10.42 6.71
N LEU A 141 -2.10 -11.60 7.18
CA LEU A 141 -1.47 -12.31 8.30
C LEU A 141 -0.03 -12.70 7.97
N GLN A 142 0.23 -13.21 6.76
CA GLN A 142 1.58 -13.56 6.33
C GLN A 142 2.49 -12.33 6.29
N ALA A 143 2.01 -11.21 5.73
CA ALA A 143 2.76 -9.95 5.69
C ALA A 143 3.04 -9.43 7.10
N TYR A 144 2.07 -9.46 8.00
CA TYR A 144 2.25 -9.04 9.39
C TYR A 144 3.27 -9.91 10.13
N ASN A 145 3.21 -11.23 9.97
CA ASN A 145 4.18 -12.15 10.56
C ASN A 145 5.61 -11.92 10.02
N ASN A 146 5.75 -11.58 8.73
CA ASN A 146 7.04 -11.19 8.16
C ASN A 146 7.58 -9.91 8.81
N VAL A 147 6.71 -8.92 9.06
CA VAL A 147 7.11 -7.69 9.76
C VAL A 147 7.60 -8.01 11.18
N LEU A 148 6.87 -8.81 11.95
CA LEU A 148 7.26 -9.20 13.30
C LEU A 148 8.61 -9.94 13.30
N ARG A 149 8.82 -10.84 12.36
CA ARG A 149 10.08 -11.60 12.22
C ARG A 149 11.27 -10.69 11.90
N ARG A 150 11.06 -9.65 11.05
CA ARG A 150 12.12 -8.79 10.52
C ARG A 150 12.30 -7.46 11.24
N GLN A 151 11.45 -7.11 12.22
CA GLN A 151 11.42 -5.79 12.86
C GLN A 151 12.75 -5.35 13.48
N HIS A 152 13.55 -6.28 13.99
CA HIS A 152 14.85 -5.97 14.62
C HIS A 152 15.98 -5.85 13.58
N ASN A 153 15.80 -6.35 12.37
CA ASN A 153 16.71 -6.17 11.24
C ASN A 153 15.93 -5.91 9.96
N PRO A 154 15.28 -4.75 9.82
CA PRO A 154 14.30 -4.46 8.78
C PRO A 154 14.87 -4.48 7.36
N LYS A 155 16.16 -4.32 7.20
CA LYS A 155 16.87 -4.37 5.91
C LYS A 155 17.59 -5.70 5.67
N GLY A 156 17.67 -6.60 6.67
CA GLY A 156 18.31 -7.89 6.55
C GLY A 156 19.74 -7.77 5.99
N LYS A 157 20.06 -8.60 4.99
CA LYS A 157 21.37 -8.60 4.28
C LYS A 157 21.67 -7.30 3.52
N TYR A 158 20.69 -6.45 3.30
CA TYR A 158 20.85 -5.15 2.61
C TYR A 158 21.14 -3.99 3.57
N ASN A 159 21.36 -4.28 4.85
CA ASN A 159 21.73 -3.24 5.82
C ASN A 159 23.15 -2.73 5.52
N LYS A 160 23.27 -1.42 5.28
CA LYS A 160 24.57 -0.76 5.02
C LYS A 160 25.40 -0.54 6.28
N ALA A 161 24.78 -0.59 7.47
CA ALA A 161 25.49 -0.46 8.73
C ALA A 161 26.17 -1.77 9.09
N TYR A 162 27.47 -1.71 9.43
CA TYR A 162 28.18 -2.86 9.96
C TYR A 162 27.67 -3.17 11.38
N PRO A 163 27.29 -4.43 11.68
CA PRO A 163 26.76 -4.78 12.99
C PRO A 163 27.68 -4.37 14.15
N GLY A 164 27.09 -3.76 15.18
CA GLY A 164 27.80 -3.37 16.40
C GLY A 164 28.64 -2.08 16.34
N THR A 165 28.75 -1.43 15.17
CA THR A 165 29.58 -0.20 15.04
C THR A 165 28.90 1.08 15.49
N ARG A 166 27.58 1.14 15.40
CA ARG A 166 26.77 2.31 15.81
C ARG A 166 25.44 1.87 16.41
N SER A 167 25.16 2.37 17.61
CA SER A 167 23.82 2.24 18.20
C SER A 167 22.92 3.35 17.65
N LEU A 168 22.22 3.07 16.55
CA LEU A 168 21.25 3.99 15.97
C LEU A 168 19.83 3.55 16.34
N LYS A 169 19.09 4.45 17.01
CA LYS A 169 17.66 4.29 17.23
C LYS A 169 16.91 4.98 16.10
N SER A 170 16.06 4.24 15.40
CA SER A 170 15.16 4.77 14.38
C SER A 170 13.72 4.70 14.89
N LEU A 171 12.97 5.79 14.78
CA LEU A 171 11.54 5.84 15.09
C LEU A 171 10.65 5.25 13.96
N ALA A 172 11.22 5.05 12.78
CA ALA A 172 10.43 4.64 11.61
C ALA A 172 9.74 3.29 11.80
N VAL A 173 10.44 2.28 12.32
CA VAL A 173 9.86 0.95 12.58
C VAL A 173 8.86 0.98 13.74
N PRO A 174 9.15 1.51 14.94
CA PRO A 174 8.16 1.62 16.01
C PRO A 174 6.90 2.39 15.58
N MET A 175 7.04 3.46 14.82
CA MET A 175 5.93 4.27 14.35
C MET A 175 5.01 3.49 13.41
N ILE A 176 5.55 2.75 12.45
CA ILE A 176 4.71 1.96 11.53
C ILE A 176 4.11 0.74 12.23
N LEU A 177 4.83 0.10 13.17
CA LEU A 177 4.29 -1.00 13.97
C LEU A 177 3.11 -0.55 14.84
N ALA A 178 3.22 0.63 15.48
CA ALA A 178 2.10 1.19 16.23
C ALA A 178 0.85 1.36 15.34
N ASN A 179 1.04 1.82 14.10
CA ASN A 179 -0.07 1.97 13.14
C ASN A 179 -0.64 0.64 12.64
N LEU A 180 0.20 -0.40 12.53
CA LEU A 180 -0.24 -1.75 12.13
C LEU A 180 -1.02 -2.48 13.23
N SER A 181 -0.87 -2.07 14.48
CA SER A 181 -1.47 -2.75 15.65
C SER A 181 -2.84 -2.16 16.05
N LEU A 182 -3.33 -1.14 15.31
CA LEU A 182 -4.65 -0.52 15.49
C LEU A 182 -5.69 -1.19 14.59
#